data_ffcda14dd19300a79646171eddc39ca4
#
_entry.id   ffcda14dd19300a79646171eddc39ca4
#
_cell.length_a   1.000
_cell.length_b   1.000
_cell.length_c   1.000
_cell.angle_alpha   90.00
_cell.angle_beta   90.00
_cell.angle_gamma   90.00
#
_symmetry.space_group_name_H-M   'P 1'
#
loop_
_entity.id
_entity.type
_entity.pdbx_description
1 polymer ?
#
loop_
_entity_poly.entity_id
_entity_poly.type
_entity_poly.pdbx_seq_one_letter_code
_entity_poly.pdbx_strand_id
1 'polypeptide(L)'
;MSDKDAGKIDVGTPAFRRVNIAVFSCGFSIFAILYCPQPVLPLLTQEFGITPAESSLAVSLPCITLAVAMLFASSLSDAIGRKPLMLAALALSSLLTLALYWVNSWTMMLWLRGLAGVALSGAPAVTLAYLVDEIQPKAVTKAVGLYVGGSALGGMAGRLVAAGVTDVGSWRLAMLLIAITGFVSLAVFWRAMPASRHFTASKGGPIDLLRSMIGLFRVRTIVLLVIVGFFGLGSFMTLFNYLGFRLQGEPFNLSQATAGLIFLAYPIGSVGSAFFGARAARFGRGPVLIFCASSLFVALGLMIPDSLVSLIAGLAVLTFCFFGLHAICSSWAPAATPQSKAQASSLYLLNYYVGGGVAGSVGGIFWGWNGWLGVVAFCGTLMLGILVMAVALNRNARTQ
;
A
#
# COMPACT_ATOMS: atom_id res chain seq x y z
N MET A 1 16.38 -16.68 -27.74
CA MET A 1 16.31 -17.01 -26.31
C MET A 1 17.73 -16.88 -25.78
N SER A 2 17.98 -15.97 -24.86
CA SER A 2 19.31 -15.85 -24.25
C SER A 2 19.56 -17.07 -23.36
N ASP A 3 20.80 -17.53 -23.26
CA ASP A 3 21.21 -18.64 -22.38
C ASP A 3 20.81 -18.43 -20.91
N LYS A 4 20.60 -17.17 -20.52
CA LYS A 4 20.09 -16.76 -19.18
C LYS A 4 18.63 -17.12 -18.91
N ASP A 5 17.83 -17.47 -19.91
CA ASP A 5 16.42 -17.80 -19.77
C ASP A 5 16.17 -19.32 -19.82
N ALA A 6 17.24 -20.11 -20.01
CA ALA A 6 17.18 -21.56 -19.97
C ALA A 6 16.85 -22.03 -18.54
N GLY A 7 15.77 -22.79 -18.39
CA GLY A 7 15.33 -23.34 -17.11
C GLY A 7 14.37 -22.46 -16.29
N LYS A 8 14.08 -21.23 -16.73
CA LYS A 8 13.05 -20.38 -16.09
C LYS A 8 11.63 -20.94 -16.29
N ILE A 9 10.77 -20.68 -15.31
CA ILE A 9 9.38 -21.15 -15.26
C ILE A 9 8.55 -20.50 -16.36
N ASP A 10 7.89 -21.30 -17.20
CA ASP A 10 7.05 -20.83 -18.31
C ASP A 10 5.54 -20.92 -18.00
N VAL A 11 4.76 -20.13 -18.73
CA VAL A 11 3.28 -20.14 -18.71
C VAL A 11 2.76 -21.56 -19.00
N GLY A 12 1.70 -21.95 -18.29
CA GLY A 12 1.04 -23.25 -18.48
C GLY A 12 1.69 -24.41 -17.72
N THR A 13 2.87 -24.23 -17.15
CA THR A 13 3.54 -25.28 -16.35
C THR A 13 2.91 -25.40 -14.94
N PRO A 14 2.94 -26.60 -14.33
CA PRO A 14 2.55 -26.76 -12.93
C PRO A 14 3.33 -25.84 -11.96
N ALA A 15 4.62 -25.61 -12.27
CA ALA A 15 5.47 -24.70 -11.51
C ALA A 15 4.94 -23.26 -11.56
N PHE A 16 4.54 -22.77 -12.73
CA PHE A 16 3.93 -21.44 -12.90
C PHE A 16 2.66 -21.28 -12.08
N ARG A 17 1.77 -22.30 -12.11
CA ARG A 17 0.55 -22.29 -11.28
C ARG A 17 0.87 -22.22 -9.79
N ARG A 18 1.85 -23.01 -9.32
CA ARG A 18 2.30 -23.00 -7.92
C ARG A 18 2.85 -21.65 -7.50
N VAL A 19 3.73 -21.03 -8.31
CA VAL A 19 4.26 -19.68 -8.03
C VAL A 19 3.11 -18.67 -7.93
N ASN A 20 2.15 -18.70 -8.84
CA ASN A 20 1.03 -17.75 -8.84
C ASN A 20 0.15 -17.90 -7.59
N ILE A 21 -0.12 -19.12 -7.12
CA ILE A 21 -0.83 -19.36 -5.87
C ILE A 21 -0.03 -18.80 -4.69
N ALA A 22 1.28 -19.03 -4.65
CA ALA A 22 2.15 -18.56 -3.58
C ALA A 22 2.20 -17.03 -3.52
N VAL A 23 2.45 -16.35 -4.64
CA VAL A 23 2.59 -14.89 -4.64
C VAL A 23 1.25 -14.17 -4.41
N PHE A 24 0.13 -14.73 -4.90
CA PHE A 24 -1.21 -14.24 -4.60
C PHE A 24 -1.47 -14.31 -3.09
N SER A 25 -1.24 -15.49 -2.48
CA SER A 25 -1.42 -15.72 -1.05
C SER A 25 -0.51 -14.81 -0.19
N CYS A 26 0.73 -14.61 -0.63
CA CYS A 26 1.68 -13.70 0.01
C CYS A 26 1.18 -12.25 -0.02
N GLY A 27 0.83 -11.73 -1.20
CA GLY A 27 0.27 -10.39 -1.34
C GLY A 27 -1.00 -10.19 -0.53
N PHE A 28 -1.91 -11.17 -0.57
CA PHE A 28 -3.15 -11.17 0.19
C PHE A 28 -2.89 -11.00 1.70
N SER A 29 -2.05 -11.86 2.27
CA SER A 29 -1.77 -11.86 3.71
C SER A 29 -1.09 -10.57 4.17
N ILE A 30 -0.07 -10.10 3.44
CA ILE A 30 0.69 -8.89 3.81
C ILE A 30 -0.22 -7.69 3.91
N PHE A 31 -1.06 -7.45 2.92
CA PHE A 31 -1.92 -6.28 2.90
C PHE A 31 -3.15 -6.43 3.79
N ALA A 32 -3.63 -7.66 4.05
CA ALA A 32 -4.63 -7.92 5.08
C ALA A 32 -4.09 -7.54 6.47
N ILE A 33 -2.90 -8.02 6.83
CA ILE A 33 -2.24 -7.73 8.11
C ILE A 33 -1.89 -6.24 8.25
N LEU A 34 -1.39 -5.61 7.19
CA LEU A 34 -0.99 -4.21 7.22
C LEU A 34 -2.16 -3.29 7.59
N TYR A 35 -3.32 -3.54 7.00
CA TYR A 35 -4.44 -2.60 7.04
C TYR A 35 -5.64 -3.03 7.90
N CYS A 36 -5.65 -4.24 8.49
CA CYS A 36 -6.78 -4.71 9.28
C CYS A 36 -7.19 -3.80 10.46
N PRO A 37 -6.30 -3.00 11.13
CA PRO A 37 -6.77 -2.13 12.21
C PRO A 37 -7.53 -0.89 11.72
N GLN A 38 -7.48 -0.55 10.43
CA GLN A 38 -8.06 0.70 9.92
C GLN A 38 -9.55 0.87 10.24
N PRO A 39 -10.43 -0.12 10.04
CA PRO A 39 -11.84 0.05 10.38
C PRO A 39 -12.10 0.17 11.88
N VAL A 40 -11.24 -0.37 12.73
CA VAL A 40 -11.45 -0.40 14.18
C VAL A 40 -10.83 0.80 14.92
N LEU A 41 -10.25 1.77 14.22
CA LEU A 41 -9.65 2.97 14.83
C LEU A 41 -10.58 3.70 15.79
N PRO A 42 -11.89 3.90 15.50
CA PRO A 42 -12.81 4.51 16.45
C PRO A 42 -12.96 3.75 17.77
N LEU A 43 -12.97 2.41 17.72
CA LEU A 43 -13.03 1.58 18.93
C LEU A 43 -11.76 1.64 19.75
N LEU A 44 -10.58 1.70 19.08
CA LEU A 44 -9.32 1.85 19.79
C LEU A 44 -9.24 3.16 20.56
N THR A 45 -9.83 4.25 20.06
CA THR A 45 -9.90 5.52 20.83
C THR A 45 -10.68 5.38 22.12
N GLN A 46 -11.80 4.67 22.06
CA GLN A 46 -12.66 4.45 23.23
C GLN A 46 -12.00 3.50 24.25
N GLU A 47 -11.42 2.41 23.79
CA GLU A 47 -10.85 1.39 24.68
C GLU A 47 -9.57 1.85 25.40
N PHE A 48 -8.69 2.55 24.67
CA PHE A 48 -7.41 2.99 25.23
C PHE A 48 -7.42 4.44 25.73
N GLY A 49 -8.53 5.18 25.61
CA GLY A 49 -8.62 6.57 26.03
C GLY A 49 -7.70 7.50 25.26
N ILE A 50 -7.49 7.24 23.98
CA ILE A 50 -6.54 7.96 23.10
C ILE A 50 -7.28 8.83 22.09
N THR A 51 -6.56 9.77 21.50
CA THR A 51 -7.09 10.63 20.43
C THR A 51 -7.22 9.88 19.08
N PRO A 52 -8.08 10.35 18.16
CA PRO A 52 -8.14 9.82 16.79
C PRO A 52 -6.79 9.88 16.04
N ALA A 53 -5.98 10.91 16.31
CA ALA A 53 -4.61 11.02 15.77
C ALA A 53 -3.73 9.87 16.26
N GLU A 54 -3.73 9.59 17.56
CA GLU A 54 -2.97 8.49 18.13
C GLU A 54 -3.46 7.14 17.61
N SER A 55 -4.79 6.90 17.53
CA SER A 55 -5.32 5.63 17.04
C SER A 55 -4.86 5.32 15.62
N SER A 56 -4.72 6.32 14.75
CA SER A 56 -4.23 6.17 13.39
C SER A 56 -2.83 5.57 13.30
N LEU A 57 -2.02 5.69 14.38
CA LEU A 57 -0.68 5.09 14.47
C LEU A 57 -0.72 3.55 14.36
N ALA A 58 -1.84 2.91 14.69
CA ALA A 58 -2.01 1.47 14.49
C ALA A 58 -1.86 1.05 13.01
N VAL A 59 -2.11 1.97 12.08
CA VAL A 59 -1.95 1.77 10.62
C VAL A 59 -0.72 2.51 10.09
N SER A 60 -0.48 3.72 10.57
CA SER A 60 0.57 4.62 10.06
C SER A 60 1.97 4.13 10.44
N LEU A 61 2.17 3.70 11.68
CA LEU A 61 3.46 3.22 12.15
C LEU A 61 3.97 2.01 11.36
N PRO A 62 3.17 0.93 11.15
CA PRO A 62 3.63 -0.18 10.31
C PRO A 62 3.86 0.21 8.85
N CYS A 63 3.16 1.21 8.28
CA CYS A 63 3.46 1.72 6.94
C CYS A 63 4.84 2.38 6.88
N ILE A 64 5.19 3.20 7.88
CA ILE A 64 6.49 3.87 7.96
C ILE A 64 7.61 2.85 8.19
N THR A 65 7.46 1.94 9.15
CA THR A 65 8.49 0.95 9.46
C THR A 65 8.70 -0.05 8.32
N LEU A 66 7.63 -0.44 7.61
CA LEU A 66 7.70 -1.22 6.38
C LEU A 66 8.53 -0.48 5.31
N ALA A 67 8.22 0.80 5.08
CA ALA A 67 8.90 1.60 4.06
C ALA A 67 10.40 1.70 4.33
N VAL A 68 10.78 2.00 5.57
CA VAL A 68 12.19 2.11 5.97
C VAL A 68 12.88 0.74 5.89
N ALA A 69 12.26 -0.30 6.40
CA ALA A 69 12.84 -1.65 6.41
C ALA A 69 12.96 -2.25 5.00
N MET A 70 12.10 -1.85 4.04
CA MET A 70 12.22 -2.27 2.63
C MET A 70 13.56 -1.88 1.99
N LEU A 71 14.22 -0.82 2.45
CA LEU A 71 15.55 -0.43 1.97
C LEU A 71 16.61 -1.50 2.25
N PHE A 72 16.42 -2.28 3.30
CA PHE A 72 17.35 -3.33 3.73
C PHE A 72 16.89 -4.72 3.27
N ALA A 73 15.63 -4.86 2.87
CA ALA A 73 15.03 -6.15 2.52
C ALA A 73 15.75 -6.85 1.35
N SER A 74 16.20 -6.10 0.33
CA SER A 74 16.97 -6.67 -0.80
C SER A 74 18.30 -7.22 -0.35
N SER A 75 19.08 -6.46 0.44
CA SER A 75 20.37 -6.93 0.95
C SER A 75 20.23 -8.13 1.88
N LEU A 76 19.20 -8.14 2.73
CA LEU A 76 18.88 -9.29 3.58
C LEU A 76 18.48 -10.51 2.74
N SER A 77 17.68 -10.28 1.69
CA SER A 77 17.32 -11.33 0.72
C SER A 77 18.53 -11.91 0.00
N ASP A 78 19.53 -11.07 -0.28
CA ASP A 78 20.77 -11.51 -0.92
C ASP A 78 21.62 -12.38 0.02
N ALA A 79 21.53 -12.16 1.35
CA ALA A 79 22.26 -12.93 2.35
C ALA A 79 21.61 -14.28 2.70
N ILE A 80 20.27 -14.31 2.88
CA ILE A 80 19.56 -15.52 3.37
C ILE A 80 18.72 -16.20 2.31
N GLY A 81 18.60 -15.60 1.13
CA GLY A 81 17.78 -16.10 0.02
C GLY A 81 16.35 -15.51 -0.01
N ARG A 82 15.77 -15.48 -1.22
CA ARG A 82 14.45 -14.84 -1.42
C ARG A 82 13.32 -15.58 -0.70
N LYS A 83 13.20 -16.90 -0.90
CA LYS A 83 12.12 -17.70 -0.28
C LYS A 83 12.19 -17.72 1.25
N PRO A 84 13.34 -17.92 1.91
CA PRO A 84 13.44 -17.87 3.37
C PRO A 84 13.01 -16.52 3.96
N LEU A 85 13.41 -15.40 3.33
CA LEU A 85 13.02 -14.07 3.82
C LEU A 85 11.51 -13.84 3.72
N MET A 86 10.87 -14.23 2.60
CA MET A 86 9.41 -14.13 2.45
C MET A 86 8.65 -15.01 3.45
N LEU A 87 9.16 -16.22 3.74
CA LEU A 87 8.60 -17.10 4.78
C LEU A 87 8.71 -16.46 6.17
N ALA A 88 9.88 -15.92 6.51
CA ALA A 88 10.10 -15.21 7.77
C ALA A 88 9.17 -13.99 7.90
N ALA A 89 8.98 -13.22 6.82
CA ALA A 89 8.07 -12.09 6.78
C ALA A 89 6.63 -12.50 7.08
N LEU A 90 6.12 -13.56 6.43
CA LEU A 90 4.78 -14.08 6.67
C LEU A 90 4.63 -14.66 8.08
N ALA A 91 5.61 -15.42 8.56
CA ALA A 91 5.58 -16.04 9.88
C ALA A 91 5.59 -14.99 11.00
N LEU A 92 6.56 -14.06 10.96
CA LEU A 92 6.72 -13.03 12.00
C LEU A 92 5.54 -12.06 12.02
N SER A 93 5.08 -11.59 10.85
CA SER A 93 3.93 -10.68 10.79
C SER A 93 2.64 -11.33 11.29
N SER A 94 2.42 -12.62 10.99
CA SER A 94 1.28 -13.37 11.49
C SER A 94 1.37 -13.58 13.00
N LEU A 95 2.56 -13.89 13.53
CA LEU A 95 2.79 -14.06 14.98
C LEU A 95 2.58 -12.74 15.73
N LEU A 96 3.10 -11.63 15.22
CA LEU A 96 2.92 -10.31 15.82
C LEU A 96 1.45 -9.88 15.78
N THR A 97 0.72 -10.24 14.71
CA THR A 97 -0.73 -10.00 14.62
C THR A 97 -1.51 -10.88 15.59
N LEU A 98 -1.11 -12.14 15.77
CA LEU A 98 -1.68 -13.03 16.78
C LEU A 98 -1.49 -12.45 18.18
N ALA A 99 -0.32 -11.89 18.48
CA ALA A 99 -0.02 -11.29 19.79
C ALA A 99 -0.95 -10.11 20.12
N LEU A 100 -1.57 -9.44 19.11
CA LEU A 100 -2.55 -8.38 19.34
C LEU A 100 -3.79 -8.86 20.12
N TYR A 101 -4.09 -10.15 20.10
CA TYR A 101 -5.20 -10.73 20.87
C TYR A 101 -5.08 -10.48 22.37
N TRP A 102 -3.84 -10.47 22.91
CA TRP A 102 -3.56 -10.31 24.35
C TRP A 102 -3.13 -8.89 24.73
N VAL A 103 -3.24 -7.92 23.81
CA VAL A 103 -2.82 -6.53 24.07
C VAL A 103 -3.76 -5.85 25.05
N ASN A 104 -3.19 -5.27 26.12
CA ASN A 104 -3.90 -4.53 27.16
C ASN A 104 -3.40 -3.08 27.31
N SER A 105 -2.40 -2.66 26.51
CA SER A 105 -1.89 -1.28 26.54
C SER A 105 -1.64 -0.76 25.13
N TRP A 106 -1.89 0.53 24.94
CA TRP A 106 -1.64 1.22 23.67
C TRP A 106 -0.16 1.13 23.24
N THR A 107 0.76 1.30 24.17
CA THR A 107 2.19 1.20 23.90
C THR A 107 2.57 -0.18 23.35
N MET A 108 2.05 -1.26 23.95
CA MET A 108 2.27 -2.63 23.42
C MET A 108 1.68 -2.80 22.02
N MET A 109 0.51 -2.24 21.76
CA MET A 109 -0.11 -2.22 20.42
C MET A 109 0.84 -1.59 19.39
N LEU A 110 1.42 -0.42 19.72
CA LEU A 110 2.32 0.28 18.81
C LEU A 110 3.61 -0.50 18.54
N TRP A 111 4.22 -1.10 19.57
CA TRP A 111 5.41 -1.94 19.39
C TRP A 111 5.13 -3.12 18.46
N LEU A 112 4.06 -3.86 18.71
CA LEU A 112 3.69 -5.00 17.86
C LEU A 112 3.38 -4.57 16.41
N ARG A 113 2.70 -3.45 16.23
CA ARG A 113 2.40 -2.90 14.90
C ARG A 113 3.65 -2.40 14.18
N GLY A 114 4.55 -1.70 14.90
CA GLY A 114 5.82 -1.25 14.33
C GLY A 114 6.71 -2.42 13.89
N LEU A 115 6.85 -3.44 14.75
CA LEU A 115 7.60 -4.66 14.41
C LEU A 115 6.93 -5.45 13.27
N ALA A 116 5.59 -5.49 13.22
CA ALA A 116 4.87 -6.11 12.12
C ALA A 116 5.20 -5.41 10.78
N GLY A 117 5.29 -4.09 10.75
CA GLY A 117 5.72 -3.35 9.56
C GLY A 117 7.13 -3.73 9.11
N VAL A 118 8.07 -3.84 10.05
CA VAL A 118 9.44 -4.34 9.74
C VAL A 118 9.38 -5.75 9.17
N ALA A 119 8.64 -6.67 9.79
CA ALA A 119 8.50 -8.05 9.29
C ALA A 119 7.90 -8.08 7.89
N LEU A 120 6.82 -7.33 7.65
CA LEU A 120 6.12 -7.26 6.36
C LEU A 120 7.02 -6.78 5.21
N SER A 121 8.06 -5.96 5.49
CA SER A 121 8.96 -5.40 4.47
C SER A 121 9.69 -6.46 3.65
N GLY A 122 9.92 -7.64 4.23
CA GLY A 122 10.64 -8.74 3.60
C GLY A 122 9.91 -9.41 2.43
N ALA A 123 8.71 -8.97 2.07
CA ALA A 123 7.95 -9.65 1.04
C ALA A 123 7.67 -8.82 -0.23
N PRO A 124 7.22 -7.56 -0.22
CA PRO A 124 6.79 -6.87 -1.45
C PRO A 124 7.88 -6.76 -2.50
N ALA A 125 9.04 -6.19 -2.14
CA ALA A 125 10.15 -6.00 -3.06
C ALA A 125 10.79 -7.33 -3.47
N VAL A 126 10.93 -8.26 -2.52
CA VAL A 126 11.56 -9.58 -2.74
C VAL A 126 10.69 -10.47 -3.62
N THR A 127 9.36 -10.41 -3.49
CA THR A 127 8.42 -11.13 -4.38
C THR A 127 8.60 -10.69 -5.84
N LEU A 128 8.64 -9.38 -6.09
CA LEU A 128 8.83 -8.86 -7.44
C LEU A 128 10.18 -9.28 -8.03
N ALA A 129 11.26 -9.23 -7.23
CA ALA A 129 12.56 -9.68 -7.64
C ALA A 129 12.60 -11.18 -7.96
N TYR A 130 11.98 -12.03 -7.09
CA TYR A 130 11.83 -13.46 -7.35
C TYR A 130 11.13 -13.73 -8.69
N LEU A 131 10.05 -13.02 -8.98
CA LEU A 131 9.28 -13.21 -10.22
C LEU A 131 10.12 -12.88 -11.47
N VAL A 132 10.95 -11.84 -11.41
CA VAL A 132 11.86 -11.47 -12.51
C VAL A 132 12.98 -12.50 -12.71
N ASP A 133 13.51 -13.03 -11.60
CA ASP A 133 14.62 -14.01 -11.66
C ASP A 133 14.14 -15.36 -12.16
N GLU A 134 13.03 -15.88 -11.69
CA GLU A 134 12.62 -17.28 -11.86
C GLU A 134 11.63 -17.52 -13.00
N ILE A 135 10.92 -16.47 -13.46
CA ILE A 135 9.86 -16.60 -14.49
C ILE A 135 10.37 -16.06 -15.83
N GLN A 136 9.97 -16.70 -16.91
CA GLN A 136 10.27 -16.21 -18.26
C GLN A 136 9.71 -14.79 -18.49
N PRO A 137 10.46 -13.89 -19.19
CA PRO A 137 10.05 -12.48 -19.37
C PRO A 137 8.63 -12.29 -19.88
N LYS A 138 8.16 -13.13 -20.81
CA LYS A 138 6.79 -13.10 -21.36
C LYS A 138 5.68 -13.39 -20.32
N ALA A 139 6.04 -14.05 -19.21
CA ALA A 139 5.12 -14.51 -18.17
C ALA A 139 5.15 -13.66 -16.90
N VAL A 140 6.21 -12.87 -16.69
CA VAL A 140 6.40 -12.04 -15.48
C VAL A 140 5.24 -11.11 -15.23
N THR A 141 4.76 -10.39 -16.26
CA THR A 141 3.64 -9.44 -16.14
C THR A 141 2.39 -10.11 -15.58
N LYS A 142 2.07 -11.34 -16.00
CA LYS A 142 0.92 -12.09 -15.50
C LYS A 142 1.08 -12.45 -14.02
N ALA A 143 2.26 -12.89 -13.60
CA ALA A 143 2.55 -13.24 -12.21
C ALA A 143 2.54 -12.01 -11.28
N VAL A 144 3.11 -10.90 -11.74
CA VAL A 144 3.06 -9.60 -11.03
C VAL A 144 1.61 -9.14 -10.88
N GLY A 145 0.79 -9.26 -11.95
CA GLY A 145 -0.64 -8.93 -11.90
C GLY A 145 -1.40 -9.75 -10.84
N LEU A 146 -1.08 -11.03 -10.67
CA LEU A 146 -1.69 -11.89 -9.65
C LEU A 146 -1.22 -11.51 -8.24
N TYR A 147 0.04 -11.16 -8.05
CA TYR A 147 0.54 -10.62 -6.78
C TYR A 147 -0.18 -9.32 -6.39
N VAL A 148 -0.30 -8.38 -7.33
CA VAL A 148 -0.99 -7.11 -7.10
C VAL A 148 -2.48 -7.33 -6.83
N GLY A 149 -3.13 -8.24 -7.58
CA GLY A 149 -4.51 -8.64 -7.33
C GLY A 149 -4.70 -9.24 -5.94
N GLY A 150 -3.80 -10.13 -5.53
CA GLY A 150 -3.77 -10.67 -4.17
C GLY A 150 -3.64 -9.58 -3.12
N SER A 151 -2.73 -8.62 -3.34
CA SER A 151 -2.52 -7.48 -2.44
C SER A 151 -3.76 -6.60 -2.29
N ALA A 152 -4.43 -6.28 -3.39
CA ALA A 152 -5.64 -5.46 -3.39
C ALA A 152 -6.80 -6.18 -2.66
N LEU A 153 -7.02 -7.46 -2.99
CA LEU A 153 -8.05 -8.28 -2.34
C LEU A 153 -7.74 -8.51 -0.86
N GLY A 154 -6.49 -8.73 -0.49
CA GLY A 154 -6.07 -8.88 0.90
C GLY A 154 -6.30 -7.62 1.71
N GLY A 155 -5.91 -6.46 1.17
CA GLY A 155 -6.15 -5.17 1.80
C GLY A 155 -7.63 -4.86 2.01
N MET A 156 -8.49 -5.21 1.07
CA MET A 156 -9.94 -5.10 1.18
C MET A 156 -10.50 -6.11 2.19
N ALA A 157 -10.20 -7.40 2.01
CA ALA A 157 -10.75 -8.47 2.82
C ALA A 157 -10.35 -8.37 4.29
N GLY A 158 -9.09 -7.99 4.58
CA GLY A 158 -8.61 -7.77 5.94
C GLY A 158 -9.43 -6.72 6.67
N ARG A 159 -9.79 -5.62 6.00
CA ARG A 159 -10.64 -4.56 6.58
C ARG A 159 -12.09 -5.01 6.74
N LEU A 160 -12.66 -5.69 5.73
CA LEU A 160 -14.03 -6.20 5.82
C LEU A 160 -14.19 -7.23 6.94
N VAL A 161 -13.24 -8.16 7.06
CA VAL A 161 -13.22 -9.15 8.16
C VAL A 161 -13.06 -8.43 9.50
N ALA A 162 -12.14 -7.45 9.60
CA ALA A 162 -11.96 -6.70 10.84
C ALA A 162 -13.23 -5.94 11.23
N ALA A 163 -13.89 -5.27 10.29
CA ALA A 163 -15.14 -4.54 10.55
C ALA A 163 -16.27 -5.49 10.97
N GLY A 164 -16.53 -6.55 10.19
CA GLY A 164 -17.66 -7.46 10.42
C GLY A 164 -17.51 -8.28 11.69
N VAL A 165 -16.31 -8.81 11.97
CA VAL A 165 -16.06 -9.60 13.19
C VAL A 165 -16.12 -8.70 14.44
N THR A 166 -15.68 -7.46 14.33
CA THR A 166 -15.73 -6.52 15.46
C THR A 166 -17.15 -6.12 15.80
N ASP A 167 -18.05 -6.05 14.84
CA ASP A 167 -19.46 -5.69 15.04
C ASP A 167 -20.21 -6.72 15.91
N VAL A 168 -19.90 -8.00 15.75
CA VAL A 168 -20.56 -9.12 16.47
C VAL A 168 -19.71 -9.70 17.61
N GLY A 169 -18.48 -9.24 17.78
CA GLY A 169 -17.55 -9.79 18.76
C GLY A 169 -16.60 -8.72 19.30
N SER A 170 -15.32 -8.84 18.97
CA SER A 170 -14.32 -7.87 19.41
C SER A 170 -13.25 -7.63 18.34
N TRP A 171 -12.59 -6.48 18.39
CA TRP A 171 -11.45 -6.23 17.53
C TRP A 171 -10.30 -7.23 17.76
N ARG A 172 -10.15 -7.75 18.98
CA ARG A 172 -9.15 -8.79 19.29
C ARG A 172 -9.45 -10.09 18.53
N LEU A 173 -10.72 -10.51 18.50
CA LEU A 173 -11.14 -11.67 17.71
C LEU A 173 -10.89 -11.45 16.22
N ALA A 174 -11.13 -10.26 15.73
CA ALA A 174 -10.82 -9.89 14.34
C ALA A 174 -9.30 -10.04 14.05
N MET A 175 -8.42 -9.54 14.93
CA MET A 175 -6.96 -9.69 14.78
C MET A 175 -6.53 -11.17 14.83
N LEU A 176 -7.16 -11.98 15.68
CA LEU A 176 -6.94 -13.43 15.73
C LEU A 176 -7.26 -14.10 14.38
N LEU A 177 -8.41 -13.80 13.79
CA LEU A 177 -8.80 -14.37 12.50
C LEU A 177 -7.88 -13.92 11.35
N ILE A 178 -7.44 -12.66 11.38
CA ILE A 178 -6.43 -12.18 10.42
C ILE A 178 -5.09 -12.90 10.61
N ALA A 179 -4.66 -13.13 11.84
CA ALA A 179 -3.45 -13.90 12.12
C ALA A 179 -3.56 -15.36 11.61
N ILE A 180 -4.69 -16.02 11.83
CA ILE A 180 -4.97 -17.36 11.29
C ILE A 180 -4.89 -17.35 9.76
N THR A 181 -5.50 -16.36 9.11
CA THR A 181 -5.40 -16.18 7.65
C THR A 181 -3.95 -16.02 7.21
N GLY A 182 -3.15 -15.31 8.00
CA GLY A 182 -1.70 -15.15 7.78
C GLY A 182 -0.96 -16.51 7.85
N PHE A 183 -1.23 -17.33 8.85
CA PHE A 183 -0.62 -18.67 8.98
C PHE A 183 -1.09 -19.62 7.88
N VAL A 184 -2.35 -19.57 7.47
CA VAL A 184 -2.84 -20.32 6.30
C VAL A 184 -2.08 -19.90 5.05
N SER A 185 -1.92 -18.59 4.83
CA SER A 185 -1.15 -18.06 3.72
C SER A 185 0.32 -18.47 3.76
N LEU A 186 0.93 -18.50 4.95
CA LEU A 186 2.29 -19.01 5.17
C LEU A 186 2.40 -20.49 4.75
N ALA A 187 1.45 -21.33 5.17
CA ALA A 187 1.43 -22.76 4.83
C ALA A 187 1.25 -22.99 3.32
N VAL A 188 0.36 -22.22 2.68
CA VAL A 188 0.15 -22.24 1.23
C VAL A 188 1.44 -21.80 0.51
N PHE A 189 2.04 -20.69 0.93
CA PHE A 189 3.28 -20.17 0.36
C PHE A 189 4.44 -21.16 0.50
N TRP A 190 4.63 -21.72 1.69
CA TRP A 190 5.70 -22.69 1.96
C TRP A 190 5.64 -23.92 1.04
N ARG A 191 4.41 -24.49 0.86
CA ARG A 191 4.19 -25.66 0.00
C ARG A 191 4.22 -25.33 -1.49
N ALA A 192 3.71 -24.17 -1.88
CA ALA A 192 3.53 -23.82 -3.28
C ALA A 192 4.78 -23.17 -3.90
N MET A 193 5.54 -22.35 -3.14
CA MET A 193 6.65 -21.57 -3.68
C MET A 193 7.88 -22.46 -3.95
N PRO A 194 8.36 -22.58 -5.21
CA PRO A 194 9.59 -23.26 -5.52
C PRO A 194 10.81 -22.57 -4.89
N ALA A 195 11.90 -23.30 -4.70
CA ALA A 195 13.17 -22.68 -4.33
C ALA A 195 13.69 -21.80 -5.46
N SER A 196 14.38 -20.71 -5.13
CA SER A 196 15.04 -19.85 -6.10
C SER A 196 16.25 -20.58 -6.69
N ARG A 197 16.34 -20.60 -8.04
CA ARG A 197 17.41 -21.30 -8.77
C ARG A 197 18.26 -20.33 -9.61
N HIS A 198 17.70 -19.19 -10.00
CA HIS A 198 18.35 -18.21 -10.88
C HIS A 198 18.74 -16.94 -10.11
N PHE A 199 18.73 -17.02 -8.81
CA PHE A 199 19.08 -15.90 -7.93
C PHE A 199 20.58 -15.60 -8.02
N THR A 200 20.90 -14.34 -8.27
CA THR A 200 22.25 -13.78 -8.17
C THR A 200 22.24 -12.63 -7.17
N ALA A 201 23.07 -12.73 -6.12
CA ALA A 201 23.22 -11.68 -5.15
C ALA A 201 23.69 -10.36 -5.79
N SER A 202 23.09 -9.25 -5.40
CA SER A 202 23.54 -7.92 -5.82
C SER A 202 24.90 -7.60 -5.21
N LYS A 203 25.78 -6.94 -5.98
CA LYS A 203 27.13 -6.55 -5.51
C LYS A 203 27.13 -5.28 -4.65
N GLY A 204 25.98 -4.57 -4.49
CA GLY A 204 25.85 -3.32 -3.75
C GLY A 204 25.31 -3.51 -2.34
N GLY A 205 25.94 -2.86 -1.34
CA GLY A 205 25.44 -2.83 0.03
C GLY A 205 24.29 -1.84 0.24
N PRO A 206 23.61 -1.88 1.43
CA PRO A 206 22.52 -0.93 1.75
C PRO A 206 22.96 0.53 1.70
N ILE A 207 24.21 0.82 2.05
CA ILE A 207 24.78 2.19 2.04
C ILE A 207 24.91 2.69 0.60
N ASP A 208 25.34 1.83 -0.34
CA ASP A 208 25.46 2.19 -1.76
C ASP A 208 24.09 2.45 -2.37
N LEU A 209 23.08 1.65 -1.99
CA LEU A 209 21.69 1.88 -2.36
C LEU A 209 21.21 3.23 -1.86
N LEU A 210 21.39 3.53 -0.57
CA LEU A 210 21.00 4.80 0.04
C LEU A 210 21.72 5.98 -0.64
N ARG A 211 23.03 5.89 -0.87
CA ARG A 211 23.81 6.94 -1.56
C ARG A 211 23.28 7.18 -2.97
N SER A 212 22.98 6.11 -3.72
CA SER A 212 22.44 6.23 -5.07
C SER A 212 21.02 6.84 -5.07
N MET A 213 20.17 6.52 -4.08
CA MET A 213 18.85 7.10 -3.92
C MET A 213 18.94 8.61 -3.58
N ILE A 214 19.87 9.01 -2.71
CA ILE A 214 20.10 10.44 -2.41
C ILE A 214 20.52 11.19 -3.68
N GLY A 215 21.36 10.59 -4.52
CA GLY A 215 21.76 11.17 -5.81
C GLY A 215 20.57 11.48 -6.74
N LEU A 216 19.48 10.70 -6.65
CA LEU A 216 18.28 10.89 -7.47
C LEU A 216 17.48 12.17 -7.12
N PHE A 217 17.67 12.75 -5.94
CA PHE A 217 17.06 14.06 -5.60
C PHE A 217 17.60 15.21 -6.45
N ARG A 218 18.69 15.02 -7.20
CA ARG A 218 19.15 15.98 -8.22
C ARG A 218 18.32 15.94 -9.49
N VAL A 219 17.53 14.89 -9.72
CA VAL A 219 16.67 14.75 -10.90
C VAL A 219 15.30 15.34 -10.57
N ARG A 220 15.00 16.53 -11.10
CA ARG A 220 13.76 17.29 -10.83
C ARG A 220 12.50 16.44 -11.01
N THR A 221 12.43 15.64 -12.09
CA THR A 221 11.29 14.75 -12.35
C THR A 221 11.08 13.76 -11.22
N ILE A 222 12.13 13.17 -10.67
CA ILE A 222 12.05 12.23 -9.54
C ILE A 222 11.53 12.93 -8.28
N VAL A 223 12.03 14.11 -7.97
CA VAL A 223 11.57 14.89 -6.80
C VAL A 223 10.07 15.17 -6.88
N LEU A 224 9.60 15.63 -8.04
CA LEU A 224 8.18 15.92 -8.25
C LEU A 224 7.32 14.64 -8.10
N LEU A 225 7.74 13.52 -8.69
CA LEU A 225 7.03 12.24 -8.58
C LEU A 225 6.98 11.70 -7.15
N VAL A 226 8.07 11.85 -6.40
CA VAL A 226 8.18 11.45 -5.00
C VAL A 226 7.22 12.26 -4.13
N ILE A 227 7.13 13.59 -4.34
CA ILE A 227 6.18 14.47 -3.64
C ILE A 227 4.73 14.09 -3.99
N VAL A 228 4.43 13.82 -5.27
CA VAL A 228 3.10 13.35 -5.68
C VAL A 228 2.75 12.01 -5.00
N GLY A 229 3.71 11.09 -4.90
CA GLY A 229 3.51 9.82 -4.20
C GLY A 229 3.23 10.01 -2.70
N PHE A 230 4.02 10.85 -2.04
CA PHE A 230 3.88 11.19 -0.62
C PHE A 230 2.50 11.80 -0.32
N PHE A 231 2.12 12.85 -1.04
CA PHE A 231 0.82 13.50 -0.85
C PHE A 231 -0.35 12.61 -1.30
N GLY A 232 -0.15 11.80 -2.34
CA GLY A 232 -1.16 10.90 -2.88
C GLY A 232 -1.60 9.85 -1.87
N LEU A 233 -0.68 9.01 -1.40
CA LEU A 233 -1.03 8.02 -0.35
C LEU A 233 -1.36 8.73 0.96
N GLY A 234 -0.71 9.86 1.25
CA GLY A 234 -0.99 10.66 2.43
C GLY A 234 -2.46 11.08 2.51
N SER A 235 -3.00 11.72 1.46
CA SER A 235 -4.41 12.12 1.43
C SER A 235 -5.36 10.93 1.41
N PHE A 236 -5.03 9.87 0.66
CA PHE A 236 -5.82 8.65 0.60
C PHE A 236 -5.92 7.96 1.98
N MET A 237 -4.79 7.75 2.66
CA MET A 237 -4.78 7.14 3.99
C MET A 237 -5.47 8.01 5.03
N THR A 238 -5.28 9.34 4.98
CA THR A 238 -5.99 10.27 5.87
C THR A 238 -7.49 10.11 5.73
N LEU A 239 -8.04 10.20 4.51
CA LEU A 239 -9.49 10.05 4.30
C LEU A 239 -9.99 8.70 4.83
N PHE A 240 -9.34 7.60 4.50
CA PHE A 240 -9.77 6.27 4.95
C PHE A 240 -9.60 6.04 6.45
N ASN A 241 -8.61 6.63 7.12
CA ASN A 241 -8.44 6.53 8.56
C ASN A 241 -9.57 7.22 9.33
N TYR A 242 -10.02 8.39 8.85
CA TYR A 242 -11.05 9.17 9.56
C TYR A 242 -12.47 8.95 9.04
N LEU A 243 -12.62 8.24 7.91
CA LEU A 243 -13.94 7.91 7.37
C LEU A 243 -14.74 6.99 8.31
N GLY A 244 -14.08 6.09 9.04
CA GLY A 244 -14.71 5.27 10.08
C GLY A 244 -15.35 6.12 11.19
N PHE A 245 -14.65 7.14 11.67
CA PHE A 245 -15.18 8.10 12.66
C PHE A 245 -16.35 8.88 12.11
N ARG A 246 -16.29 9.33 10.85
CA ARG A 246 -17.37 10.05 10.18
C ARG A 246 -18.63 9.21 10.03
N LEU A 247 -18.48 7.94 9.64
CA LEU A 247 -19.62 7.05 9.36
C LEU A 247 -20.28 6.51 10.63
N GLN A 248 -19.51 6.28 11.69
CA GLN A 248 -20.03 5.78 12.96
C GLN A 248 -20.58 6.89 13.87
N GLY A 249 -20.19 8.16 13.62
CA GLY A 249 -20.73 9.34 14.30
C GLY A 249 -21.92 9.93 13.56
N GLU A 250 -22.47 11.02 14.16
CA GLU A 250 -23.54 11.79 13.53
C GLU A 250 -23.10 12.41 12.20
N PRO A 251 -23.98 12.51 11.22
CA PRO A 251 -25.41 12.14 11.23
C PRO A 251 -25.68 10.69 10.82
N PHE A 252 -24.63 9.90 10.46
CA PHE A 252 -24.83 8.59 9.85
C PHE A 252 -25.10 7.47 10.86
N ASN A 253 -24.41 7.45 11.99
CA ASN A 253 -24.53 6.47 13.08
C ASN A 253 -24.55 5.00 12.60
N LEU A 254 -23.71 4.69 11.62
CA LEU A 254 -23.63 3.33 11.06
C LEU A 254 -22.93 2.37 12.02
N SER A 255 -23.34 1.09 11.99
CA SER A 255 -22.61 0.04 12.70
C SER A 255 -21.19 -0.15 12.14
N GLN A 256 -20.32 -0.78 12.91
CA GLN A 256 -18.95 -1.09 12.53
C GLN A 256 -18.89 -1.87 11.20
N ALA A 257 -19.73 -2.90 11.04
CA ALA A 257 -19.81 -3.71 9.82
C ALA A 257 -20.28 -2.87 8.62
N THR A 258 -21.35 -2.09 8.80
CA THR A 258 -21.89 -1.27 7.71
C THR A 258 -20.90 -0.18 7.26
N ALA A 259 -20.25 0.49 8.21
CA ALA A 259 -19.20 1.45 7.91
C ALA A 259 -18.03 0.78 7.17
N GLY A 260 -17.71 -0.48 7.50
CA GLY A 260 -16.68 -1.27 6.82
C GLY A 260 -16.95 -1.57 5.35
N LEU A 261 -18.21 -1.54 4.89
CA LEU A 261 -18.54 -1.79 3.49
C LEU A 261 -17.92 -0.77 2.51
N ILE A 262 -17.49 0.39 2.99
CA ILE A 262 -16.77 1.38 2.17
C ILE A 262 -15.49 0.80 1.52
N PHE A 263 -14.87 -0.20 2.16
CA PHE A 263 -13.68 -0.84 1.61
C PHE A 263 -13.96 -1.68 0.35
N LEU A 264 -15.23 -1.94 0.02
CA LEU A 264 -15.64 -2.48 -1.28
C LEU A 264 -15.35 -1.52 -2.45
N ALA A 265 -14.99 -0.27 -2.19
CA ALA A 265 -14.54 0.65 -3.22
C ALA A 265 -13.14 0.29 -3.81
N TYR A 266 -12.32 -0.51 -3.12
CA TYR A 266 -10.95 -0.83 -3.57
C TYR A 266 -10.86 -1.46 -4.98
N PRO A 267 -11.73 -2.40 -5.42
CA PRO A 267 -11.75 -2.91 -6.78
C PRO A 267 -11.90 -1.83 -7.85
N ILE A 268 -12.62 -0.73 -7.54
CA ILE A 268 -12.77 0.44 -8.45
C ILE A 268 -11.38 1.04 -8.75
N GLY A 269 -10.48 1.05 -7.77
CA GLY A 269 -9.10 1.50 -7.94
C GLY A 269 -8.32 0.65 -8.94
N SER A 270 -8.49 -0.67 -8.92
CA SER A 270 -7.83 -1.56 -9.89
C SER A 270 -8.27 -1.25 -11.33
N VAL A 271 -9.56 -0.99 -11.52
CA VAL A 271 -10.09 -0.53 -12.82
C VAL A 271 -9.49 0.84 -13.19
N GLY A 272 -9.42 1.77 -12.24
CA GLY A 272 -8.82 3.10 -12.43
C GLY A 272 -7.35 3.03 -12.85
N SER A 273 -6.57 2.17 -12.20
CA SER A 273 -5.16 1.94 -12.54
C SER A 273 -4.99 1.48 -14.00
N ALA A 274 -5.75 0.48 -14.44
CA ALA A 274 -5.71 -0.02 -15.81
C ALA A 274 -6.19 1.03 -16.82
N PHE A 275 -7.30 1.71 -16.51
CA PHE A 275 -7.91 2.71 -17.36
C PHE A 275 -6.98 3.92 -17.61
N PHE A 276 -6.43 4.50 -16.55
CA PHE A 276 -5.55 5.65 -16.68
C PHE A 276 -4.15 5.27 -17.17
N GLY A 277 -3.68 4.05 -16.88
CA GLY A 277 -2.46 3.53 -17.47
C GLY A 277 -2.52 3.48 -19.00
N ALA A 278 -3.60 2.94 -19.55
CA ALA A 278 -3.83 2.90 -21.00
C ALA A 278 -3.96 4.31 -21.61
N ARG A 279 -4.63 5.23 -20.92
CA ARG A 279 -4.77 6.63 -21.39
C ARG A 279 -3.48 7.40 -21.33
N ALA A 280 -2.64 7.16 -20.32
CA ALA A 280 -1.33 7.78 -20.22
C ALA A 280 -0.40 7.36 -21.36
N ALA A 281 -0.54 6.12 -21.86
CA ALA A 281 0.17 5.66 -23.05
C ALA A 281 -0.29 6.39 -24.34
N ARG A 282 -1.58 6.76 -24.44
CA ARG A 282 -2.15 7.41 -25.62
C ARG A 282 -2.03 8.92 -25.61
N PHE A 283 -2.31 9.57 -24.47
CA PHE A 283 -2.41 11.02 -24.35
C PHE A 283 -1.20 11.67 -23.65
N GLY A 284 -0.24 10.83 -23.19
CA GLY A 284 0.89 11.28 -22.40
C GLY A 284 0.61 11.24 -20.89
N ARG A 285 1.67 11.03 -20.12
CA ARG A 285 1.59 10.89 -18.64
C ARG A 285 1.15 12.18 -17.95
N GLY A 286 1.67 13.33 -18.41
CA GLY A 286 1.42 14.64 -17.78
C GLY A 286 -0.05 15.08 -17.82
N PRO A 287 -0.71 15.16 -18.99
CA PRO A 287 -2.13 15.52 -19.08
C PRO A 287 -3.06 14.60 -18.27
N VAL A 288 -2.82 13.28 -18.33
CA VAL A 288 -3.63 12.30 -17.58
C VAL A 288 -3.42 12.44 -16.08
N LEU A 289 -2.19 12.71 -15.63
CA LEU A 289 -1.89 12.96 -14.22
C LEU A 289 -2.61 14.22 -13.70
N ILE A 290 -2.62 15.31 -14.50
CA ILE A 290 -3.37 16.54 -14.17
C ILE A 290 -4.86 16.24 -14.05
N PHE A 291 -5.44 15.47 -14.99
CA PHE A 291 -6.83 15.10 -14.94
C PHE A 291 -7.15 14.31 -13.64
N CYS A 292 -6.35 13.30 -13.30
CA CYS A 292 -6.51 12.56 -12.04
C CYS A 292 -6.43 13.49 -10.84
N ALA A 293 -5.42 14.37 -10.77
CA ALA A 293 -5.23 15.31 -9.68
C ALA A 293 -6.41 16.28 -9.51
N SER A 294 -6.93 16.81 -10.62
CA SER A 294 -8.11 17.71 -10.60
C SER A 294 -9.37 16.98 -10.14
N SER A 295 -9.55 15.72 -10.57
CA SER A 295 -10.70 14.90 -10.18
C SER A 295 -10.73 14.56 -8.68
N LEU A 296 -9.56 14.57 -7.99
CA LEU A 296 -9.52 14.39 -6.53
C LEU A 296 -10.24 15.52 -5.78
N PHE A 297 -10.26 16.75 -6.30
CA PHE A 297 -11.04 17.86 -5.72
C PHE A 297 -12.54 17.65 -5.88
N VAL A 298 -12.98 17.10 -7.02
CA VAL A 298 -14.38 16.71 -7.22
C VAL A 298 -14.77 15.65 -6.19
N ALA A 299 -13.89 14.66 -5.98
CA ALA A 299 -14.10 13.63 -4.95
C ALA A 299 -14.25 14.24 -3.55
N LEU A 300 -13.36 15.17 -3.16
CA LEU A 300 -13.45 15.88 -1.87
C LEU A 300 -14.76 16.66 -1.74
N GLY A 301 -15.14 17.42 -2.78
CA GLY A 301 -16.39 18.17 -2.79
C GLY A 301 -17.63 17.29 -2.55
N LEU A 302 -17.66 16.11 -3.17
CA LEU A 302 -18.72 15.11 -2.97
C LEU A 302 -18.73 14.51 -1.56
N MET A 303 -17.60 14.54 -0.84
CA MET A 303 -17.49 13.96 0.50
C MET A 303 -17.83 14.98 1.62
N ILE A 304 -18.09 16.26 1.30
CA ILE A 304 -18.46 17.31 2.27
C ILE A 304 -19.88 17.15 2.80
N PRO A 305 -20.92 16.96 1.93
CA PRO A 305 -22.31 16.92 2.39
C PRO A 305 -22.59 15.75 3.34
N ASP A 306 -23.57 15.93 4.20
CA ASP A 306 -24.12 14.91 5.10
C ASP A 306 -25.06 13.94 4.35
N SER A 307 -24.55 13.40 3.24
CA SER A 307 -25.27 12.46 2.37
C SER A 307 -24.41 11.24 2.13
N LEU A 308 -24.89 10.07 2.53
CA LEU A 308 -24.18 8.80 2.33
C LEU A 308 -23.96 8.51 0.84
N VAL A 309 -24.94 8.83 -0.02
CA VAL A 309 -24.84 8.65 -1.47
C VAL A 309 -23.72 9.52 -2.06
N SER A 310 -23.68 10.80 -1.65
CA SER A 310 -22.64 11.74 -2.09
C SER A 310 -21.25 11.30 -1.62
N LEU A 311 -21.13 10.84 -0.38
CA LEU A 311 -19.90 10.35 0.21
C LEU A 311 -19.38 9.09 -0.54
N ILE A 312 -20.27 8.12 -0.84
CA ILE A 312 -19.92 6.90 -1.60
C ILE A 312 -19.48 7.27 -3.03
N ALA A 313 -20.20 8.21 -3.68
CA ALA A 313 -19.81 8.69 -5.00
C ALA A 313 -18.42 9.36 -4.98
N GLY A 314 -18.17 10.22 -3.99
CA GLY A 314 -16.86 10.84 -3.78
C GLY A 314 -15.76 9.82 -3.54
N LEU A 315 -16.04 8.79 -2.73
CA LEU A 315 -15.09 7.71 -2.46
C LEU A 315 -14.78 6.88 -3.72
N ALA A 316 -15.76 6.62 -4.56
CA ALA A 316 -15.57 5.93 -5.83
C ALA A 316 -14.66 6.74 -6.78
N VAL A 317 -14.92 8.04 -6.93
CA VAL A 317 -14.08 8.96 -7.74
C VAL A 317 -12.68 9.05 -7.15
N LEU A 318 -12.55 9.23 -5.83
CA LEU A 318 -11.27 9.27 -5.12
C LEU A 318 -10.44 8.02 -5.43
N THR A 319 -11.02 6.85 -5.21
CA THR A 319 -10.32 5.57 -5.36
C THR A 319 -9.92 5.32 -6.81
N PHE A 320 -10.82 5.59 -7.77
CA PHE A 320 -10.58 5.45 -9.20
C PHE A 320 -9.41 6.33 -9.66
N CYS A 321 -9.42 7.60 -9.31
CA CYS A 321 -8.41 8.57 -9.76
C CYS A 321 -7.08 8.42 -9.01
N PHE A 322 -7.11 8.13 -7.70
CA PHE A 322 -5.91 7.91 -6.91
C PHE A 322 -5.08 6.72 -7.41
N PHE A 323 -5.71 5.58 -7.68
CA PHE A 323 -4.99 4.41 -8.20
C PHE A 323 -4.44 4.65 -9.61
N GLY A 324 -5.15 5.44 -10.43
CA GLY A 324 -4.64 5.90 -11.72
C GLY A 324 -3.41 6.78 -11.58
N LEU A 325 -3.47 7.77 -10.69
CA LEU A 325 -2.34 8.64 -10.36
C LEU A 325 -1.13 7.82 -9.89
N HIS A 326 -1.34 6.89 -8.95
CA HIS A 326 -0.29 6.01 -8.46
C HIS A 326 0.33 5.15 -9.58
N ALA A 327 -0.47 4.55 -10.46
CA ALA A 327 0.00 3.75 -11.58
C ALA A 327 0.88 4.56 -12.56
N ILE A 328 0.48 5.81 -12.84
CA ILE A 328 1.24 6.72 -13.70
C ILE A 328 2.58 7.06 -13.03
N CYS A 329 2.58 7.51 -11.78
CA CYS A 329 3.78 7.96 -11.08
C CYS A 329 4.77 6.81 -10.83
N SER A 330 4.29 5.64 -10.39
CA SER A 330 5.12 4.46 -10.13
C SER A 330 5.78 3.89 -11.39
N SER A 331 5.13 4.02 -12.55
CA SER A 331 5.71 3.66 -13.84
C SER A 331 6.62 4.75 -14.44
N TRP A 332 6.38 6.01 -14.08
CA TRP A 332 7.18 7.13 -14.59
C TRP A 332 8.53 7.24 -13.88
N ALA A 333 8.60 7.01 -12.58
CA ALA A 333 9.83 7.12 -11.80
C ALA A 333 10.99 6.28 -12.37
N PRO A 334 10.89 4.97 -12.61
CA PRO A 334 11.96 4.20 -13.23
C PRO A 334 12.22 4.58 -14.70
N ALA A 335 11.23 5.08 -15.43
CA ALA A 335 11.40 5.51 -16.81
C ALA A 335 12.18 6.83 -16.93
N ALA A 336 12.09 7.71 -15.91
CA ALA A 336 12.82 8.98 -15.87
C ALA A 336 14.33 8.82 -15.62
N THR A 337 14.78 7.66 -15.14
CA THR A 337 16.20 7.38 -14.82
C THR A 337 16.58 5.97 -15.28
N PRO A 338 16.84 5.76 -16.60
CA PRO A 338 17.11 4.44 -17.16
C PRO A 338 18.30 3.68 -16.54
N GLN A 339 19.30 4.43 -16.02
CA GLN A 339 20.49 3.88 -15.37
C GLN A 339 20.25 3.44 -13.91
N SER A 340 19.16 3.95 -13.27
CA SER A 340 18.88 3.74 -11.84
C SER A 340 17.41 3.38 -11.59
N LYS A 341 16.84 2.52 -12.45
CA LYS A 341 15.40 2.17 -12.42
C LYS A 341 14.93 1.61 -11.07
N ALA A 342 15.71 0.69 -10.52
CA ALA A 342 15.37 0.04 -9.25
C ALA A 342 15.38 1.05 -8.08
N GLN A 343 16.41 1.92 -8.04
CA GLN A 343 16.56 2.95 -7.02
C GLN A 343 15.43 3.99 -7.10
N ALA A 344 15.05 4.42 -8.31
CA ALA A 344 13.95 5.34 -8.51
C ALA A 344 12.61 4.76 -8.08
N SER A 345 12.35 3.48 -8.37
CA SER A 345 11.16 2.77 -7.88
C SER A 345 11.15 2.66 -6.36
N SER A 346 12.28 2.30 -5.75
CA SER A 346 12.40 2.18 -4.29
C SER A 346 12.23 3.53 -3.60
N LEU A 347 12.82 4.60 -4.14
CA LEU A 347 12.66 5.96 -3.60
C LEU A 347 11.21 6.45 -3.67
N TYR A 348 10.53 6.17 -4.79
CA TYR A 348 9.11 6.49 -4.95
C TYR A 348 8.26 5.73 -3.92
N LEU A 349 8.44 4.42 -3.79
CA LEU A 349 7.65 3.60 -2.85
C LEU A 349 7.96 3.93 -1.38
N LEU A 350 9.21 4.21 -1.04
CA LEU A 350 9.58 4.69 0.29
C LEU A 350 8.76 5.91 0.67
N ASN A 351 8.81 6.95 -0.17
CA ASN A 351 8.11 8.21 0.12
C ASN A 351 6.59 8.05 0.05
N TYR A 352 6.08 7.20 -0.83
CA TYR A 352 4.67 6.84 -0.90
C TYR A 352 4.15 6.28 0.43
N TYR A 353 4.79 5.26 1.00
CA TYR A 353 4.37 4.68 2.28
C TYR A 353 4.63 5.60 3.48
N VAL A 354 5.76 6.34 3.48
CA VAL A 354 6.04 7.36 4.51
C VAL A 354 4.98 8.45 4.48
N GLY A 355 4.58 8.92 3.28
CA GLY A 355 3.49 9.87 3.10
C GLY A 355 2.17 9.38 3.67
N GLY A 356 1.82 8.12 3.37
CA GLY A 356 0.63 7.46 3.92
C GLY A 356 0.64 7.38 5.44
N GLY A 357 1.78 7.04 6.03
CA GLY A 357 1.93 6.98 7.49
C GLY A 357 1.91 8.36 8.14
N VAL A 358 2.74 9.29 7.66
CA VAL A 358 2.86 10.64 8.26
C VAL A 358 1.56 11.43 8.11
N ALA A 359 1.07 11.61 6.88
CA ALA A 359 -0.13 12.39 6.66
C ALA A 359 -1.37 11.69 7.24
N GLY A 360 -1.41 10.34 7.21
CA GLY A 360 -2.48 9.56 7.84
C GLY A 360 -2.63 9.86 9.33
N SER A 361 -1.53 10.11 10.05
CA SER A 361 -1.57 10.48 11.47
C SER A 361 -1.78 11.97 11.68
N VAL A 362 -1.09 12.83 10.90
CA VAL A 362 -1.25 14.29 10.98
C VAL A 362 -2.69 14.72 10.73
N GLY A 363 -3.41 14.04 9.83
CA GLY A 363 -4.82 14.27 9.57
C GLY A 363 -5.71 14.22 10.82
N GLY A 364 -5.30 13.47 11.87
CA GLY A 364 -6.01 13.42 13.14
C GLY A 364 -5.94 14.69 13.96
N ILE A 365 -4.93 15.50 13.78
CA ILE A 365 -4.84 16.83 14.39
C ILE A 365 -5.96 17.69 13.81
N PHE A 366 -6.17 17.63 12.51
CA PHE A 366 -7.22 18.36 11.80
C PHE A 366 -8.62 17.81 12.12
N TRP A 367 -8.73 16.48 12.33
CA TRP A 367 -9.96 15.89 12.86
C TRP A 367 -10.30 16.45 14.26
N GLY A 368 -9.31 16.53 15.16
CA GLY A 368 -9.49 17.10 16.49
C GLY A 368 -9.87 18.58 16.47
N TRP A 369 -9.44 19.33 15.45
CA TRP A 369 -9.71 20.75 15.31
C TRP A 369 -11.12 21.04 14.78
N ASN A 370 -11.55 20.39 13.70
CA ASN A 370 -12.84 20.67 13.04
C ASN A 370 -13.49 19.40 12.44
N GLY A 371 -13.33 18.26 13.08
CA GLY A 371 -13.94 17.01 12.64
C GLY A 371 -13.66 16.67 11.18
N TRP A 372 -14.69 16.23 10.48
CA TRP A 372 -14.55 15.84 9.07
C TRP A 372 -14.11 16.97 8.14
N LEU A 373 -14.61 18.18 8.35
CA LEU A 373 -14.21 19.34 7.53
C LEU A 373 -12.73 19.68 7.68
N GLY A 374 -12.17 19.51 8.88
CA GLY A 374 -10.74 19.64 9.11
C GLY A 374 -9.92 18.64 8.28
N VAL A 375 -10.35 17.37 8.26
CA VAL A 375 -9.73 16.32 7.43
C VAL A 375 -9.81 16.64 5.94
N VAL A 376 -10.98 17.07 5.46
CA VAL A 376 -11.20 17.47 4.07
C VAL A 376 -10.30 18.65 3.69
N ALA A 377 -10.22 19.68 4.54
CA ALA A 377 -9.35 20.84 4.31
C ALA A 377 -7.87 20.44 4.24
N PHE A 378 -7.40 19.60 5.16
CA PHE A 378 -6.03 19.07 5.13
C PHE A 378 -5.75 18.29 3.85
N CYS A 379 -6.63 17.35 3.49
CA CYS A 379 -6.50 16.59 2.24
C CYS A 379 -6.54 17.50 1.01
N GLY A 380 -7.35 18.56 1.03
CA GLY A 380 -7.39 19.59 -0.01
C GLY A 380 -6.03 20.27 -0.23
N THR A 381 -5.31 20.59 0.86
CA THR A 381 -3.96 21.18 0.75
C THR A 381 -2.96 20.20 0.14
N LEU A 382 -3.01 18.90 0.51
CA LEU A 382 -2.16 17.87 -0.10
C LEU A 382 -2.49 17.67 -1.58
N MET A 383 -3.78 17.65 -1.94
CA MET A 383 -4.22 17.52 -3.33
C MET A 383 -3.87 18.72 -4.18
N LEU A 384 -3.87 19.93 -3.61
CA LEU A 384 -3.34 21.11 -4.27
C LEU A 384 -1.85 20.96 -4.59
N GLY A 385 -1.07 20.46 -3.64
CA GLY A 385 0.33 20.11 -3.86
C GLY A 385 0.50 19.09 -5.00
N ILE A 386 -0.34 18.05 -5.06
CA ILE A 386 -0.34 17.07 -6.14
C ILE A 386 -0.60 17.76 -7.50
N LEU A 387 -1.60 18.62 -7.58
CA LEU A 387 -1.96 19.32 -8.82
C LEU A 387 -0.83 20.24 -9.30
N VAL A 388 -0.23 21.00 -8.39
CA VAL A 388 0.92 21.87 -8.72
C VAL A 388 2.10 21.05 -9.25
N MET A 389 2.42 19.92 -8.60
CA MET A 389 3.50 19.03 -9.05
C MET A 389 3.16 18.35 -10.39
N ALA A 390 1.90 17.96 -10.62
CA ALA A 390 1.44 17.38 -11.89
C ALA A 390 1.59 18.37 -13.06
N VAL A 391 1.25 19.65 -12.84
CA VAL A 391 1.45 20.72 -13.82
C VAL A 391 2.93 20.93 -14.10
N ALA A 392 3.78 20.95 -13.06
CA ALA A 392 5.23 21.07 -13.21
C ALA A 392 5.83 19.91 -13.99
N LEU A 393 5.40 18.66 -13.70
CA LEU A 393 5.79 17.46 -14.44
C LEU A 393 5.40 17.52 -15.92
N ASN A 394 4.18 17.98 -16.21
CA ASN A 394 3.71 18.11 -17.59
C ASN A 394 4.51 19.16 -18.38
N ARG A 395 4.91 20.27 -17.74
CA ARG A 395 5.77 21.29 -18.36
C ARG A 395 7.17 20.73 -18.64
N ASN A 396 7.78 20.05 -17.67
CA ASN A 396 9.10 19.42 -17.85
C ASN A 396 9.12 18.38 -18.98
N ALA A 397 8.05 17.59 -19.13
CA ALA A 397 7.96 16.57 -20.19
C ALA A 397 7.81 17.16 -21.61
N ARG A 398 7.42 18.43 -21.73
CA ARG A 398 7.31 19.14 -23.03
C ARG A 398 8.61 19.82 -23.43
N THR A 399 9.53 20.01 -22.49
CA THR A 399 10.83 20.68 -22.71
C THR A 399 11.99 19.71 -22.91
N GLN A 400 11.77 18.44 -22.73
CA GLN A 400 12.66 17.32 -23.05
C GLN A 400 12.28 16.63 -24.36
#